data_e8b42b566ee3fcc6e3fb1ea7431e2d50
#
_entry.id   e8b42b566ee3fcc6e3fb1ea7431e2d50
#
_cell.length_a   1.000
_cell.length_b   1.000
_cell.length_c   1.000
_cell.angle_alpha   90.00
_cell.angle_beta   90.00
_cell.angle_gamma   90.00
#
_symmetry.space_group_name_H-M   'P 1'
#
loop_
_entity.id
_entity.type
_entity.pdbx_description
1 polymer ?
#
loop_
_entity_poly.entity_id
_entity_poly.type
_entity_poly.pdbx_seq_one_letter_code
_entity_poly.pdbx_strand_id
1 'polypeptide(L)'
;DKSSCQTIADIDIASLKASRLHSANYTIDGQSDSYRYLHVDCGLPADSDFDSLLFRNIERHPFFPGGTTPIEEQCREVFNIQVTGLQTRLEHIKCDKCVIGVSGGLDSTLALLVCCEAFDRMGIDRKHIIAVTMPCFGTSERTHDNALSLMDELGVNTREIDIAQACLLHMKDIGLDPRVHNVAYENAQARERTQILMDIANSEGGIVIGTGDLSELALGWCTYNGDHMSMYGVNVGVPKTLIREITKWKASGLACKDTLLDIVETPVSPELVPGAQMTEDLIGPYELHDFFLWHFFDGKRPRIIYRYAMEAFKGTYDAQTIGKWMKVFYARFFSQQFKRSCLPNGPKTCKVSLSPRGDWRMSTDTSSALWWKEINEII
;
A
#
# COMPACT_ATOMS: atom_id res chain seq x y z
N ASP A 1 -45.71 10.79 -19.55
CA ASP A 1 -46.01 9.43 -19.09
C ASP A 1 -46.16 9.43 -17.58
N LYS A 2 -47.38 9.15 -17.10
CA LYS A 2 -47.66 9.03 -15.67
C LYS A 2 -47.48 7.57 -15.22
N SER A 3 -46.31 7.01 -15.48
CA SER A 3 -45.96 5.70 -14.93
C SER A 3 -45.45 5.89 -13.49
N SER A 4 -46.03 5.18 -12.55
CA SER A 4 -45.48 5.10 -11.18
C SER A 4 -44.14 4.38 -11.21
N CYS A 5 -43.14 4.98 -10.63
CA CYS A 5 -41.78 4.38 -10.50
C CYS A 5 -41.54 4.08 -9.03
N GLN A 6 -41.06 2.87 -8.73
CA GLN A 6 -40.60 2.49 -7.41
C GLN A 6 -39.09 2.28 -7.48
N THR A 7 -38.32 2.96 -6.62
CA THR A 7 -36.89 2.77 -6.48
C THR A 7 -36.60 2.18 -5.10
N ILE A 8 -35.84 1.11 -5.08
CA ILE A 8 -35.36 0.46 -3.85
C ILE A 8 -33.82 0.63 -3.82
N ALA A 9 -33.29 1.06 -2.68
CA ALA A 9 -31.86 1.25 -2.52
C ALA A 9 -31.43 1.05 -1.06
N ASP A 10 -30.21 0.55 -0.86
CA ASP A 10 -29.56 0.53 0.45
C ASP A 10 -28.92 1.88 0.72
N ILE A 11 -29.19 2.46 1.88
CA ILE A 11 -28.60 3.73 2.31
C ILE A 11 -27.66 3.47 3.49
N ASP A 12 -26.36 3.77 3.30
CA ASP A 12 -25.35 3.67 4.34
C ASP A 12 -25.36 4.93 5.22
N ILE A 13 -26.17 4.89 6.28
CA ILE A 13 -26.34 6.00 7.23
C ILE A 13 -25.00 6.31 7.94
N ALA A 14 -24.19 5.29 8.22
CA ALA A 14 -22.90 5.48 8.89
C ALA A 14 -21.91 6.27 8.00
N SER A 15 -21.84 5.97 6.71
CA SER A 15 -21.04 6.75 5.75
C SER A 15 -21.52 8.19 5.63
N LEU A 16 -22.83 8.42 5.60
CA LEU A 16 -23.39 9.78 5.60
C LEU A 16 -23.02 10.55 6.86
N LYS A 17 -23.08 9.90 8.01
CA LYS A 17 -22.68 10.51 9.30
C LYS A 17 -21.19 10.82 9.32
N ALA A 18 -20.34 9.92 8.90
CA ALA A 18 -18.89 10.14 8.81
C ALA A 18 -18.56 11.30 7.87
N SER A 19 -19.16 11.34 6.67
CA SER A 19 -18.99 12.42 5.70
C SER A 19 -19.36 13.79 6.29
N ARG A 20 -20.46 13.87 7.03
CA ARG A 20 -20.88 15.10 7.70
C ARG A 20 -19.90 15.54 8.79
N LEU A 21 -19.34 14.61 9.56
CA LEU A 21 -18.34 14.91 10.60
C LEU A 21 -17.02 15.43 10.01
N HIS A 22 -16.68 15.01 8.79
CA HIS A 22 -15.48 15.46 8.09
C HIS A 22 -15.69 16.76 7.29
N SER A 23 -16.94 17.19 7.08
CA SER A 23 -17.23 18.40 6.33
C SER A 23 -17.14 19.64 7.23
N ALA A 24 -16.18 20.52 6.95
CA ALA A 24 -16.03 21.79 7.66
C ALA A 24 -17.22 22.75 7.43
N ASN A 25 -17.97 22.54 6.35
CA ASN A 25 -19.11 23.40 5.96
C ASN A 25 -20.45 22.85 6.43
N TYR A 26 -20.48 21.66 7.05
CA TYR A 26 -21.72 21.09 7.57
C TYR A 26 -22.02 21.70 8.93
N THR A 27 -23.05 22.53 8.99
CA THR A 27 -23.59 23.08 10.23
C THR A 27 -24.98 22.48 10.47
N ILE A 28 -25.23 22.12 11.73
CA ILE A 28 -26.60 21.81 12.15
C ILE A 28 -27.31 23.15 12.31
N ASP A 29 -28.27 23.43 11.42
CA ASP A 29 -29.09 24.62 11.53
C ASP A 29 -29.91 24.53 12.83
N GLY A 30 -29.80 25.55 13.68
CA GLY A 30 -30.49 25.61 14.96
C GLY A 30 -32.02 25.81 14.88
N GLN A 31 -32.61 25.69 13.71
CA GLN A 31 -34.08 25.80 13.51
C GLN A 31 -34.84 24.52 13.86
N SER A 32 -34.26 23.60 14.63
CA SER A 32 -34.89 22.33 15.03
C SER A 32 -36.24 22.54 15.75
N ASP A 33 -36.42 23.65 16.43
CA ASP A 33 -37.63 23.96 17.22
C ASP A 33 -38.83 24.28 16.35
N SER A 34 -38.65 24.52 15.05
CA SER A 34 -39.74 24.81 14.09
C SER A 34 -40.36 23.58 13.47
N TYR A 35 -39.77 22.40 13.68
CA TYR A 35 -40.23 21.14 13.08
C TYR A 35 -40.97 20.25 14.08
N ARG A 36 -42.06 19.61 13.65
CA ARG A 36 -42.70 18.54 14.41
C ARG A 36 -41.99 17.23 14.12
N TYR A 37 -41.35 16.65 15.13
CA TYR A 37 -40.74 15.34 15.05
C TYR A 37 -41.77 14.24 15.28
N LEU A 38 -41.89 13.34 14.32
CA LEU A 38 -42.69 12.10 14.45
C LEU A 38 -41.68 10.94 14.57
N HIS A 39 -41.70 10.27 15.72
CA HIS A 39 -40.95 9.04 15.91
C HIS A 39 -41.82 7.89 15.42
N VAL A 40 -41.38 7.18 14.39
CA VAL A 40 -42.01 5.99 13.87
C VAL A 40 -41.10 4.81 14.17
N ASP A 41 -41.57 3.87 14.97
CA ASP A 41 -40.91 2.59 15.14
C ASP A 41 -41.24 1.73 13.91
N CYS A 42 -40.28 1.54 13.04
CA CYS A 42 -40.44 0.76 11.81
C CYS A 42 -40.28 -0.74 12.06
N GLY A 43 -40.08 -1.16 13.31
CA GLY A 43 -39.85 -2.57 13.65
C GLY A 43 -38.67 -3.16 12.91
N LEU A 44 -37.59 -2.38 12.73
CA LEU A 44 -36.40 -2.89 12.06
C LEU A 44 -35.87 -4.11 12.79
N PRO A 45 -35.55 -5.20 12.06
CA PRO A 45 -35.00 -6.40 12.67
C PRO A 45 -33.75 -6.06 13.47
N ALA A 46 -33.59 -6.75 14.60
CA ALA A 46 -32.34 -6.68 15.34
C ALA A 46 -31.15 -7.04 14.43
N ASP A 47 -29.96 -6.56 14.75
CA ASP A 47 -28.71 -6.70 13.97
C ASP A 47 -28.40 -8.12 13.45
N SER A 48 -29.11 -9.14 13.92
CA SER A 48 -28.94 -10.56 13.54
C SER A 48 -29.59 -10.97 12.22
N ASP A 49 -30.55 -10.18 11.69
CA ASP A 49 -31.30 -10.54 10.47
C ASP A 49 -30.74 -9.91 9.19
N PHE A 50 -29.53 -9.43 9.24
CA PHE A 50 -28.86 -8.78 8.11
C PHE A 50 -28.34 -9.73 7.02
N ASP A 51 -28.77 -10.97 6.97
CA ASP A 51 -28.52 -11.90 5.84
C ASP A 51 -29.30 -11.53 4.57
N SER A 52 -30.16 -10.53 4.65
CA SER A 52 -30.97 -10.09 3.54
C SER A 52 -30.29 -8.99 2.72
N LEU A 53 -29.97 -9.37 1.50
CA LEU A 53 -29.91 -8.57 0.28
C LEU A 53 -29.34 -7.14 0.41
N LEU A 54 -28.03 -7.01 0.20
CA LEU A 54 -27.47 -5.74 -0.23
C LEU A 54 -27.86 -5.52 -1.70
N PHE A 55 -28.69 -4.50 -1.97
CA PHE A 55 -28.97 -4.02 -3.34
C PHE A 55 -27.81 -3.19 -3.90
N ARG A 56 -26.80 -2.87 -3.05
CA ARG A 56 -25.59 -2.21 -3.48
C ARG A 56 -24.64 -3.21 -4.10
N ASN A 57 -24.03 -2.82 -5.20
CA ASN A 57 -22.80 -3.46 -5.64
C ASN A 57 -21.65 -3.04 -4.70
N ILE A 58 -20.95 -4.01 -4.10
CA ILE A 58 -19.78 -3.78 -3.28
C ILE A 58 -18.55 -4.16 -4.11
N GLU A 59 -17.80 -3.16 -4.52
CA GLU A 59 -16.60 -3.36 -5.32
C GLU A 59 -15.52 -4.12 -4.54
N ARG A 60 -15.03 -5.23 -5.12
CA ARG A 60 -13.98 -6.05 -4.54
C ARG A 60 -12.64 -5.30 -4.47
N HIS A 61 -12.37 -4.49 -5.47
CA HIS A 61 -11.14 -3.69 -5.58
C HIS A 61 -11.47 -2.19 -5.58
N PRO A 62 -11.76 -1.60 -4.41
CA PRO A 62 -12.30 -0.24 -4.33
C PRO A 62 -11.28 0.84 -4.72
N PHE A 63 -9.99 0.54 -4.78
CA PHE A 63 -8.96 1.46 -5.27
C PHE A 63 -8.96 1.62 -6.79
N PHE A 64 -9.50 0.63 -7.52
CA PHE A 64 -9.66 0.64 -8.97
C PHE A 64 -10.98 -0.05 -9.34
N PRO A 65 -12.13 0.57 -8.98
CA PRO A 65 -13.42 -0.07 -9.13
C PRO A 65 -13.74 -0.40 -10.59
N GLY A 66 -14.34 -1.58 -10.80
CA GLY A 66 -14.87 -1.99 -12.08
C GLY A 66 -16.13 -1.19 -12.42
N GLY A 67 -15.96 -0.01 -12.98
CA GLY A 67 -17.05 0.87 -13.33
C GLY A 67 -17.06 1.30 -14.80
N THR A 68 -17.45 2.55 -15.05
CA THR A 68 -17.45 3.13 -16.39
C THR A 68 -16.05 3.51 -16.90
N THR A 69 -15.08 3.70 -16.00
CA THR A 69 -13.71 4.04 -16.36
C THR A 69 -12.87 2.77 -16.55
N PRO A 70 -12.25 2.59 -17.73
CA PRO A 70 -11.39 1.43 -17.98
C PRO A 70 -10.22 1.39 -17.00
N ILE A 71 -9.79 0.18 -16.61
CA ILE A 71 -8.67 -0.01 -15.68
C ILE A 71 -7.36 0.64 -16.20
N GLU A 72 -7.14 0.63 -17.49
CA GLU A 72 -5.98 1.26 -18.12
C GLU A 72 -5.94 2.78 -17.94
N GLU A 73 -7.10 3.44 -17.95
CA GLU A 73 -7.20 4.88 -17.70
C GLU A 73 -6.91 5.20 -16.24
N GLN A 74 -7.43 4.40 -15.33
CA GLN A 74 -7.15 4.52 -13.89
C GLN A 74 -5.66 4.29 -13.59
N CYS A 75 -5.05 3.24 -14.18
CA CYS A 75 -3.61 2.98 -14.08
C CYS A 75 -2.79 4.14 -14.60
N ARG A 76 -3.17 4.71 -15.75
CA ARG A 76 -2.50 5.86 -16.36
C ARG A 76 -2.58 7.09 -15.48
N GLU A 77 -3.74 7.37 -14.88
CA GLU A 77 -3.92 8.51 -13.99
C GLU A 77 -3.02 8.39 -12.75
N VAL A 78 -3.07 7.26 -12.05
CA VAL A 78 -2.24 7.01 -10.87
C VAL A 78 -0.76 7.09 -11.19
N PHE A 79 -0.32 6.44 -12.25
CA PHE A 79 1.07 6.48 -12.70
C PHE A 79 1.53 7.91 -13.04
N ASN A 80 0.69 8.70 -13.71
CA ASN A 80 1.00 10.09 -14.01
C ASN A 80 1.12 10.95 -12.74
N ILE A 81 0.30 10.71 -11.72
CA ILE A 81 0.42 11.38 -10.42
C ILE A 81 1.76 11.04 -9.75
N GLN A 82 2.18 9.76 -9.78
CA GLN A 82 3.47 9.32 -9.24
C GLN A 82 4.63 10.01 -9.96
N VAL A 83 4.63 9.99 -11.28
CA VAL A 83 5.66 10.59 -12.13
C VAL A 83 5.75 12.11 -11.93
N THR A 84 4.62 12.80 -12.00
CA THR A 84 4.59 14.26 -11.82
C THR A 84 5.01 14.67 -10.40
N GLY A 85 4.63 13.87 -9.39
CA GLY A 85 5.05 14.10 -8.02
C GLY A 85 6.57 14.00 -7.83
N LEU A 86 7.19 12.99 -8.44
CA LEU A 86 8.66 12.83 -8.42
C LEU A 86 9.35 13.95 -9.21
N GLN A 87 8.89 14.25 -10.41
CA GLN A 87 9.40 15.33 -11.24
C GLN A 87 9.39 16.67 -10.48
N THR A 88 8.25 17.06 -9.92
CA THR A 88 8.09 18.28 -9.14
C THR A 88 9.07 18.32 -7.95
N ARG A 89 9.29 17.17 -7.29
CA ARG A 89 10.23 17.06 -6.18
C ARG A 89 11.67 17.32 -6.63
N LEU A 90 12.11 16.66 -7.70
CA LEU A 90 13.47 16.79 -8.25
C LEU A 90 13.75 18.22 -8.75
N GLU A 91 12.82 18.80 -9.48
CA GLU A 91 12.90 20.19 -9.95
C GLU A 91 13.00 21.18 -8.80
N HIS A 92 12.16 21.02 -7.75
CA HIS A 92 12.15 21.91 -6.59
C HIS A 92 13.49 21.92 -5.85
N ILE A 93 14.11 20.73 -5.65
CA ILE A 93 15.39 20.62 -4.96
C ILE A 93 16.58 20.77 -5.90
N LYS A 94 16.35 20.98 -7.19
CA LYS A 94 17.37 21.11 -8.24
C LYS A 94 18.33 19.91 -8.27
N CYS A 95 17.76 18.71 -8.19
CA CYS A 95 18.49 17.45 -8.19
C CYS A 95 18.20 16.68 -9.48
N ASP A 96 19.24 16.24 -10.15
CA ASP A 96 19.18 15.50 -11.42
C ASP A 96 19.58 14.02 -11.26
N LYS A 97 19.74 13.54 -10.03
CA LYS A 97 20.09 12.14 -9.74
C LYS A 97 19.18 11.52 -8.72
N CYS A 98 18.87 10.25 -8.90
CA CYS A 98 18.22 9.46 -7.86
C CYS A 98 18.89 8.09 -7.67
N VAL A 99 18.76 7.56 -6.46
CA VAL A 99 19.25 6.23 -6.07
C VAL A 99 18.06 5.38 -5.67
N ILE A 100 17.95 4.19 -6.19
CA ILE A 100 16.85 3.27 -5.90
C ILE A 100 17.35 1.85 -5.70
N GLY A 101 16.86 1.19 -4.65
CA GLY A 101 17.07 -0.24 -4.45
C GLY A 101 16.13 -1.05 -5.33
N VAL A 102 16.66 -1.95 -6.14
CA VAL A 102 15.89 -2.83 -7.04
C VAL A 102 16.08 -4.26 -6.59
N SER A 103 15.02 -4.81 -5.98
CA SER A 103 15.04 -6.20 -5.50
C SER A 103 14.63 -7.22 -6.57
N GLY A 104 14.05 -6.77 -7.68
CA GLY A 104 13.37 -7.64 -8.65
C GLY A 104 11.92 -7.97 -8.26
N GLY A 105 11.44 -7.41 -7.15
CA GLY A 105 10.04 -7.49 -6.73
C GLY A 105 9.18 -6.37 -7.32
N LEU A 106 7.87 -6.54 -7.20
CA LEU A 106 6.84 -5.72 -7.84
C LEU A 106 6.94 -4.22 -7.50
N ASP A 107 7.21 -3.89 -6.22
CA ASP A 107 7.22 -2.51 -5.74
C ASP A 107 8.42 -1.72 -6.25
N SER A 108 9.60 -2.33 -6.20
CA SER A 108 10.83 -1.73 -6.72
C SER A 108 10.76 -1.57 -8.24
N THR A 109 10.09 -2.49 -8.92
CA THR A 109 9.83 -2.44 -10.37
C THR A 109 8.98 -1.23 -10.73
N LEU A 110 7.81 -1.04 -10.08
CA LEU A 110 6.97 0.12 -10.35
C LEU A 110 7.70 1.43 -10.02
N ALA A 111 8.42 1.48 -8.90
CA ALA A 111 9.17 2.66 -8.51
C ALA A 111 10.26 3.01 -9.54
N LEU A 112 10.96 2.02 -10.09
CA LEU A 112 11.95 2.22 -11.16
C LEU A 112 11.30 2.73 -12.45
N LEU A 113 10.15 2.19 -12.84
CA LEU A 113 9.38 2.66 -14.01
C LEU A 113 8.95 4.12 -13.84
N VAL A 114 8.54 4.52 -12.63
CA VAL A 114 8.21 5.92 -12.30
C VAL A 114 9.44 6.81 -12.43
N CYS A 115 10.61 6.36 -11.95
CA CYS A 115 11.86 7.10 -12.10
C CYS A 115 12.22 7.29 -13.58
N CYS A 116 12.19 6.23 -14.38
CA CYS A 116 12.49 6.31 -15.81
C CYS A 116 11.59 7.32 -16.54
N GLU A 117 10.28 7.22 -16.33
CA GLU A 117 9.33 8.14 -16.97
C GLU A 117 9.52 9.59 -16.51
N ALA A 118 9.83 9.83 -15.22
CA ALA A 118 10.08 11.17 -14.70
C ALA A 118 11.33 11.78 -15.34
N PHE A 119 12.42 11.01 -15.45
CA PHE A 119 13.66 11.46 -16.08
C PHE A 119 13.50 11.71 -17.56
N ASP A 120 12.79 10.84 -18.28
CA ASP A 120 12.46 11.05 -19.69
C ASP A 120 11.68 12.36 -19.92
N ARG A 121 10.67 12.64 -19.07
CA ARG A 121 9.89 13.91 -19.16
C ARG A 121 10.71 15.15 -18.84
N MET A 122 11.71 15.01 -17.96
CA MET A 122 12.64 16.09 -17.63
C MET A 122 13.74 16.26 -18.66
N GLY A 123 13.87 15.35 -19.64
CA GLY A 123 14.95 15.35 -20.63
C GLY A 123 16.32 15.02 -20.03
N ILE A 124 16.34 14.28 -18.91
CA ILE A 124 17.56 13.85 -18.22
C ILE A 124 17.85 12.40 -18.60
N ASP A 125 19.11 12.08 -18.88
CA ASP A 125 19.53 10.72 -19.24
C ASP A 125 19.23 9.75 -18.07
N ARG A 126 18.65 8.60 -18.39
CA ARG A 126 18.36 7.54 -17.41
C ARG A 126 19.61 7.01 -16.68
N LYS A 127 20.83 7.26 -17.18
CA LYS A 127 22.09 6.98 -16.49
C LYS A 127 22.26 7.78 -15.18
N HIS A 128 21.47 8.83 -14.98
CA HIS A 128 21.37 9.55 -13.72
C HIS A 128 20.50 8.82 -12.67
N ILE A 129 19.81 7.74 -13.05
CA ILE A 129 19.11 6.83 -12.15
C ILE A 129 20.09 5.73 -11.74
N ILE A 130 20.56 5.76 -10.49
CA ILE A 130 21.46 4.76 -9.93
C ILE A 130 20.60 3.67 -9.29
N ALA A 131 20.43 2.58 -10.01
CA ALA A 131 19.66 1.43 -9.59
C ALA A 131 20.59 0.38 -8.97
N VAL A 132 20.33 0.01 -7.73
CA VAL A 132 21.22 -0.84 -6.94
C VAL A 132 20.50 -2.13 -6.56
N THR A 133 21.00 -3.27 -6.98
CA THR A 133 20.59 -4.58 -6.44
C THR A 133 21.58 -5.03 -5.36
N MET A 134 21.06 -5.57 -4.27
CA MET A 134 21.85 -5.93 -3.10
C MET A 134 21.47 -7.33 -2.63
N PRO A 135 21.99 -8.38 -3.32
CA PRO A 135 21.73 -9.76 -2.93
C PRO A 135 22.24 -10.05 -1.51
N CYS A 136 21.52 -10.92 -0.81
CA CYS A 136 21.87 -11.43 0.52
C CYS A 136 21.30 -12.86 0.69
N PHE A 137 21.26 -13.36 1.92
CA PHE A 137 20.99 -14.77 2.24
C PHE A 137 19.67 -15.35 1.73
N GLY A 138 18.63 -14.51 1.58
CA GLY A 138 17.28 -14.94 1.14
C GLY A 138 16.97 -14.61 -0.33
N THR A 139 17.88 -13.95 -1.05
CA THR A 139 17.63 -13.54 -2.43
C THR A 139 17.59 -14.76 -3.35
N SER A 140 16.50 -14.92 -4.11
CA SER A 140 16.37 -16.00 -5.09
C SER A 140 17.06 -15.65 -6.42
N GLU A 141 17.54 -16.67 -7.14
CA GLU A 141 18.14 -16.46 -8.47
C GLU A 141 17.16 -15.74 -9.42
N ARG A 142 15.88 -16.15 -9.42
CA ARG A 142 14.85 -15.56 -10.28
C ARG A 142 14.68 -14.06 -10.03
N THR A 143 14.56 -13.64 -8.78
CA THR A 143 14.38 -12.22 -8.43
C THR A 143 15.63 -11.40 -8.73
N HIS A 144 16.81 -11.97 -8.49
CA HIS A 144 18.09 -11.35 -8.82
C HIS A 144 18.25 -11.15 -10.34
N ASP A 145 17.99 -12.19 -11.15
CA ASP A 145 18.06 -12.10 -12.60
C ASP A 145 17.04 -11.12 -13.17
N ASN A 146 15.82 -11.12 -12.63
CA ASN A 146 14.81 -10.13 -13.00
C ASN A 146 15.24 -8.69 -12.69
N ALA A 147 15.90 -8.45 -11.55
CA ALA A 147 16.40 -7.13 -11.21
C ALA A 147 17.47 -6.66 -12.21
N LEU A 148 18.44 -7.50 -12.52
CA LEU A 148 19.53 -7.18 -13.46
C LEU A 148 19.00 -6.95 -14.88
N SER A 149 18.14 -7.87 -15.39
CA SER A 149 17.54 -7.76 -16.72
C SER A 149 16.72 -6.48 -16.85
N LEU A 150 15.87 -6.18 -15.87
CA LEU A 150 15.04 -4.97 -15.88
C LEU A 150 15.89 -3.68 -15.90
N MET A 151 16.94 -3.61 -15.07
CA MET A 151 17.80 -2.44 -15.01
C MET A 151 18.57 -2.23 -16.33
N ASP A 152 19.05 -3.31 -16.94
CA ASP A 152 19.74 -3.27 -18.23
C ASP A 152 18.80 -2.84 -19.36
N GLU A 153 17.63 -3.48 -19.47
CA GLU A 153 16.61 -3.19 -20.49
C GLU A 153 16.06 -1.77 -20.40
N LEU A 154 16.00 -1.19 -19.20
CA LEU A 154 15.60 0.20 -18.97
C LEU A 154 16.73 1.21 -19.21
N GLY A 155 17.98 0.75 -19.35
CA GLY A 155 19.15 1.57 -19.66
C GLY A 155 19.63 2.46 -18.51
N VAL A 156 19.32 2.13 -17.26
CA VAL A 156 19.74 2.88 -16.08
C VAL A 156 21.20 2.61 -15.69
N ASN A 157 21.72 3.31 -14.70
CA ASN A 157 23.05 3.04 -14.13
C ASN A 157 22.94 1.91 -13.09
N THR A 158 23.29 0.70 -13.50
CA THR A 158 23.16 -0.51 -12.70
C THR A 158 24.35 -0.72 -11.80
N ARG A 159 24.09 -0.98 -10.50
CA ARG A 159 25.10 -1.41 -9.52
C ARG A 159 24.64 -2.68 -8.82
N GLU A 160 25.55 -3.61 -8.63
CA GLU A 160 25.33 -4.81 -7.81
C GLU A 160 26.28 -4.78 -6.62
N ILE A 161 25.74 -4.96 -5.42
CA ILE A 161 26.51 -4.92 -4.16
C ILE A 161 26.09 -6.10 -3.29
N ASP A 162 26.92 -7.12 -3.19
CA ASP A 162 26.72 -8.22 -2.23
C ASP A 162 26.92 -7.71 -0.80
N ILE A 163 25.87 -7.76 0.00
CA ILE A 163 25.88 -7.27 1.39
C ILE A 163 26.08 -8.39 2.44
N ALA A 164 26.24 -9.64 2.01
CA ALA A 164 26.30 -10.78 2.93
C ALA A 164 27.42 -10.64 3.97
N GLN A 165 28.61 -10.23 3.54
CA GLN A 165 29.75 -10.08 4.46
C GLN A 165 29.57 -8.94 5.46
N ALA A 166 29.00 -7.80 5.03
CA ALA A 166 28.68 -6.68 5.91
C ALA A 166 27.63 -7.09 6.96
N CYS A 167 26.59 -7.79 6.54
CA CYS A 167 25.58 -8.32 7.45
C CYS A 167 26.15 -9.32 8.47
N LEU A 168 27.06 -10.23 8.05
CA LEU A 168 27.69 -11.19 8.95
C LEU A 168 28.61 -10.48 9.97
N LEU A 169 29.34 -9.47 9.55
CA LEU A 169 30.17 -8.68 10.46
C LEU A 169 29.29 -7.95 11.49
N HIS A 170 28.24 -7.27 11.03
CA HIS A 170 27.29 -6.60 11.90
C HIS A 170 26.64 -7.57 12.90
N MET A 171 26.17 -8.74 12.45
CA MET A 171 25.59 -9.77 13.32
C MET A 171 26.60 -10.22 14.39
N LYS A 172 27.87 -10.44 14.01
CA LYS A 172 28.95 -10.76 14.96
C LYS A 172 29.13 -9.67 16.01
N ASP A 173 29.14 -8.41 15.60
CA ASP A 173 29.38 -7.27 16.49
C ASP A 173 28.27 -7.11 17.54
N ILE A 174 27.01 -7.44 17.18
CA ILE A 174 25.87 -7.42 18.11
C ILE A 174 25.65 -8.75 18.83
N GLY A 175 26.50 -9.76 18.63
CA GLY A 175 26.39 -11.07 19.27
C GLY A 175 25.22 -11.92 18.76
N LEU A 176 24.73 -11.69 17.54
CA LEU A 176 23.67 -12.48 16.91
C LEU A 176 24.28 -13.69 16.18
N ASP A 177 23.77 -14.90 16.49
CA ASP A 177 24.14 -16.10 15.73
C ASP A 177 23.42 -16.08 14.35
N PRO A 178 24.15 -16.08 13.21
CA PRO A 178 23.54 -16.04 11.88
C PRO A 178 22.63 -17.23 11.56
N ARG A 179 22.71 -18.31 12.34
CA ARG A 179 21.82 -19.47 12.19
C ARG A 179 20.43 -19.25 12.80
N VAL A 180 20.28 -18.20 13.59
CA VAL A 180 18.99 -17.86 14.23
C VAL A 180 18.28 -16.80 13.39
N HIS A 181 17.38 -17.24 12.53
CA HIS A 181 16.62 -16.38 11.61
C HIS A 181 15.43 -15.71 12.36
N ASN A 182 15.74 -14.74 13.19
CA ASN A 182 14.77 -13.93 13.93
C ASN A 182 14.62 -12.52 13.32
N VAL A 183 13.75 -11.71 13.91
CA VAL A 183 13.50 -10.31 13.48
C VAL A 183 14.80 -9.48 13.40
N ALA A 184 15.80 -9.72 14.27
CA ALA A 184 17.05 -9.00 14.23
C ALA A 184 17.89 -9.39 12.99
N TYR A 185 17.87 -10.67 12.61
CA TYR A 185 18.50 -11.18 11.39
C TYR A 185 17.92 -10.54 10.12
N GLU A 186 16.59 -10.46 10.03
CA GLU A 186 15.89 -9.84 8.90
C GLU A 186 16.16 -8.33 8.86
N ASN A 187 15.99 -7.66 9.99
CA ASN A 187 16.15 -6.21 10.09
C ASN A 187 17.58 -5.73 9.84
N ALA A 188 18.61 -6.52 10.18
CA ALA A 188 20.00 -6.19 9.89
C ALA A 188 20.23 -6.04 8.39
N GLN A 189 19.71 -7.00 7.59
CA GLN A 189 19.82 -6.96 6.12
C GLN A 189 19.07 -5.78 5.50
N ALA A 190 17.84 -5.50 5.96
CA ALA A 190 17.05 -4.38 5.45
C ALA A 190 17.70 -3.02 5.76
N ARG A 191 18.31 -2.87 6.95
CA ARG A 191 18.99 -1.62 7.31
C ARG A 191 20.30 -1.45 6.58
N GLU A 192 21.06 -2.52 6.35
CA GLU A 192 22.29 -2.47 5.55
C GLU A 192 21.98 -1.96 4.13
N ARG A 193 20.94 -2.48 3.48
CA ARG A 193 20.51 -1.98 2.17
C ARG A 193 20.18 -0.48 2.21
N THR A 194 19.46 -0.05 3.23
CA THR A 194 19.05 1.35 3.36
C THR A 194 20.26 2.26 3.60
N GLN A 195 21.20 1.86 4.45
CA GLN A 195 22.43 2.60 4.72
C GLN A 195 23.24 2.81 3.42
N ILE A 196 23.47 1.75 2.67
CA ILE A 196 24.19 1.80 1.39
C ILE A 196 23.50 2.77 0.41
N LEU A 197 22.18 2.69 0.25
CA LEU A 197 21.46 3.59 -0.65
C LEU A 197 21.58 5.06 -0.23
N MET A 198 21.49 5.35 1.07
CA MET A 198 21.61 6.70 1.61
C MET A 198 23.04 7.27 1.41
N ASP A 199 24.06 6.45 1.62
CA ASP A 199 25.47 6.86 1.47
C ASP A 199 25.84 7.06 -0.01
N ILE A 200 25.31 6.20 -0.91
CA ILE A 200 25.46 6.42 -2.36
C ILE A 200 24.77 7.72 -2.77
N ALA A 201 23.56 7.99 -2.29
CA ALA A 201 22.85 9.22 -2.61
C ALA A 201 23.62 10.46 -2.16
N ASN A 202 24.19 10.43 -0.96
CA ASN A 202 25.04 11.52 -0.45
C ASN A 202 26.31 11.71 -1.29
N SER A 203 26.98 10.62 -1.65
CA SER A 203 28.21 10.65 -2.46
C SER A 203 27.98 11.18 -3.89
N GLU A 204 26.82 10.81 -4.47
CA GLU A 204 26.48 11.19 -5.84
C GLU A 204 25.71 12.53 -5.94
N GLY A 205 25.32 13.12 -4.83
CA GLY A 205 24.49 14.33 -4.80
C GLY A 205 23.05 14.08 -5.26
N GLY A 206 22.55 12.88 -5.01
CA GLY A 206 21.19 12.45 -5.39
C GLY A 206 20.25 12.30 -4.20
N ILE A 207 19.05 11.77 -4.45
CA ILE A 207 18.08 11.39 -3.42
C ILE A 207 17.70 9.92 -3.51
N VAL A 208 17.39 9.30 -2.36
CA VAL A 208 16.89 7.93 -2.30
C VAL A 208 15.40 7.90 -2.59
N ILE A 209 15.00 7.07 -3.56
CA ILE A 209 13.60 6.81 -3.90
C ILE A 209 13.11 5.58 -3.15
N GLY A 210 12.04 5.75 -2.38
CA GLY A 210 11.41 4.66 -1.63
C GLY A 210 10.44 3.86 -2.49
N THR A 211 10.44 2.58 -2.26
CA THR A 211 9.63 1.60 -3.00
C THR A 211 8.42 1.11 -2.22
N GLY A 212 8.38 1.30 -0.89
CA GLY A 212 7.29 0.83 -0.02
C GLY A 212 5.93 1.38 -0.44
N ASP A 213 4.93 0.51 -0.42
CA ASP A 213 3.57 0.79 -0.89
C ASP A 213 2.59 1.11 0.26
N LEU A 214 1.37 1.52 -0.11
CA LEU A 214 0.32 1.89 0.83
C LEU A 214 -0.12 0.72 1.73
N SER A 215 -0.20 -0.50 1.19
CA SER A 215 -0.65 -1.69 1.92
C SER A 215 0.37 -2.11 2.98
N GLU A 216 1.65 -2.10 2.61
CA GLU A 216 2.75 -2.37 3.54
C GLU A 216 2.80 -1.33 4.66
N LEU A 217 2.64 -0.07 4.33
CA LEU A 217 2.61 1.03 5.29
C LEU A 217 1.39 0.94 6.23
N ALA A 218 0.23 0.49 5.73
CA ALA A 218 -0.96 0.27 6.56
C ALA A 218 -0.73 -0.83 7.59
N LEU A 219 -0.14 -1.95 7.17
CA LEU A 219 0.15 -3.11 8.02
C LEU A 219 1.44 -2.96 8.84
N GLY A 220 2.26 -1.93 8.56
CA GLY A 220 3.60 -1.81 9.10
C GLY A 220 4.49 -3.00 8.72
N TRP A 221 4.26 -3.59 7.53
CA TRP A 221 5.02 -4.70 6.99
C TRP A 221 6.29 -4.16 6.31
N CYS A 222 7.17 -3.64 7.11
CA CYS A 222 8.45 -3.06 6.71
C CYS A 222 9.38 -3.01 7.92
N THR A 223 10.67 -2.95 7.69
CA THR A 223 11.66 -2.76 8.74
C THR A 223 11.77 -1.28 9.13
N TYR A 224 11.50 -0.98 10.40
CA TYR A 224 11.69 0.39 10.92
C TYR A 224 13.14 0.85 10.75
N ASN A 225 13.34 2.05 10.19
CA ASN A 225 14.64 2.57 9.76
C ASN A 225 15.40 1.65 8.79
N GLY A 226 14.67 0.89 8.01
CA GLY A 226 15.18 0.08 6.91
C GLY A 226 14.47 0.47 5.62
N ASP A 227 13.89 -0.51 4.97
CA ASP A 227 13.17 -0.37 3.68
C ASP A 227 12.01 0.65 3.70
N HIS A 228 11.46 0.97 4.87
CA HIS A 228 10.41 1.99 4.98
C HIS A 228 10.94 3.43 4.90
N MET A 229 12.26 3.65 4.97
CA MET A 229 12.88 4.96 4.94
C MET A 229 13.42 5.32 3.57
N SER A 230 13.12 6.54 3.13
CA SER A 230 13.64 7.13 1.90
C SER A 230 13.53 8.65 1.95
N MET A 231 14.09 9.31 0.95
CA MET A 231 13.97 10.77 0.82
C MET A 231 12.68 11.17 0.08
N TYR A 232 12.14 10.28 -0.76
CA TYR A 232 10.84 10.43 -1.41
C TYR A 232 10.28 9.06 -1.80
N GLY A 233 9.06 8.74 -1.36
CA GLY A 233 8.40 7.46 -1.64
C GLY A 233 7.37 7.59 -2.76
N VAL A 234 7.63 7.00 -3.91
CA VAL A 234 6.74 7.14 -5.08
C VAL A 234 5.49 6.26 -5.00
N ASN A 235 5.54 5.16 -4.23
CA ASN A 235 4.44 4.20 -4.10
C ASN A 235 3.58 4.38 -2.83
N VAL A 236 3.90 5.33 -1.95
CA VAL A 236 3.24 5.47 -0.64
C VAL A 236 1.72 5.67 -0.69
N GLY A 237 1.18 6.09 -1.82
CA GLY A 237 -0.25 6.26 -2.05
C GLY A 237 -0.89 5.14 -2.88
N VAL A 238 -0.14 4.13 -3.31
CA VAL A 238 -0.61 3.08 -4.22
C VAL A 238 -0.68 1.74 -3.48
N PRO A 239 -1.84 1.08 -3.39
CA PRO A 239 -1.95 -0.22 -2.74
C PRO A 239 -1.33 -1.34 -3.58
N LYS A 240 -0.91 -2.44 -2.94
CA LYS A 240 -0.26 -3.59 -3.58
C LYS A 240 -1.06 -4.15 -4.77
N THR A 241 -2.37 -4.23 -4.62
CA THR A 241 -3.25 -4.72 -5.69
C THR A 241 -3.20 -3.85 -6.94
N LEU A 242 -3.16 -2.53 -6.77
CA LEU A 242 -3.09 -1.58 -7.90
C LEU A 242 -1.68 -1.51 -8.51
N ILE A 243 -0.61 -1.69 -7.73
CA ILE A 243 0.77 -1.80 -8.25
C ILE A 243 0.86 -2.89 -9.31
N ARG A 244 0.25 -4.06 -9.04
CA ARG A 244 0.20 -5.19 -9.98
C ARG A 244 -0.46 -4.78 -11.30
N GLU A 245 -1.60 -4.10 -11.24
CA GLU A 245 -2.33 -3.70 -12.44
C GLU A 245 -1.60 -2.59 -13.24
N ILE A 246 -0.97 -1.62 -12.55
CA ILE A 246 -0.16 -0.59 -13.21
C ILE A 246 1.05 -1.22 -13.91
N THR A 247 1.73 -2.18 -13.27
CA THR A 247 2.89 -2.86 -13.86
C THR A 247 2.49 -3.68 -15.09
N LYS A 248 1.37 -4.41 -15.05
CA LYS A 248 0.80 -5.10 -16.21
C LYS A 248 0.47 -4.14 -17.37
N TRP A 249 -0.17 -3.02 -17.03
CA TRP A 249 -0.50 -2.01 -18.03
C TRP A 249 0.75 -1.43 -18.69
N LYS A 250 1.78 -1.07 -17.91
CA LYS A 250 3.05 -0.54 -18.46
C LYS A 250 3.78 -1.56 -19.31
N ALA A 251 3.74 -2.84 -18.94
CA ALA A 251 4.38 -3.92 -19.69
C ALA A 251 3.91 -3.97 -21.16
N SER A 252 2.65 -3.63 -21.43
CA SER A 252 2.09 -3.68 -22.78
C SER A 252 2.76 -2.71 -23.78
N GLY A 253 3.46 -1.68 -23.30
CA GLY A 253 4.09 -0.64 -24.11
C GLY A 253 5.62 -0.59 -24.07
N LEU A 254 6.29 -1.53 -23.39
CA LEU A 254 7.74 -1.51 -23.17
C LEU A 254 8.44 -2.72 -23.79
N ALA A 255 9.71 -2.55 -24.17
CA ALA A 255 10.55 -3.64 -24.66
C ALA A 255 10.79 -4.71 -23.60
N CYS A 256 10.90 -4.34 -22.32
CA CYS A 256 11.06 -5.22 -21.16
C CYS A 256 9.76 -5.93 -20.73
N LYS A 257 8.82 -6.15 -21.66
CA LYS A 257 7.52 -6.75 -21.36
C LYS A 257 7.61 -8.09 -20.68
N ASP A 258 8.45 -8.97 -21.18
CA ASP A 258 8.53 -10.36 -20.68
C ASP A 258 9.10 -10.38 -19.25
N THR A 259 10.13 -9.60 -18.97
CA THR A 259 10.69 -9.41 -17.62
C THR A 259 9.64 -8.85 -16.67
N LEU A 260 8.88 -7.83 -17.09
CA LEU A 260 7.81 -7.24 -16.27
C LEU A 260 6.70 -8.24 -15.96
N LEU A 261 6.28 -9.05 -16.93
CA LEU A 261 5.27 -10.09 -16.71
C LEU A 261 5.77 -11.20 -15.79
N ASP A 262 7.03 -11.60 -15.89
CA ASP A 262 7.62 -12.56 -14.96
C ASP A 262 7.66 -12.04 -13.52
N ILE A 263 7.98 -10.76 -13.34
CA ILE A 263 7.93 -10.10 -12.02
C ILE A 263 6.49 -10.08 -11.47
N VAL A 264 5.51 -9.76 -12.30
CA VAL A 264 4.07 -9.74 -11.91
C VAL A 264 3.59 -11.13 -11.46
N GLU A 265 4.06 -12.19 -12.09
CA GLU A 265 3.72 -13.57 -11.75
C GLU A 265 4.55 -14.13 -10.58
N THR A 266 5.61 -13.42 -10.18
CA THR A 266 6.43 -13.85 -9.03
C THR A 266 5.68 -13.59 -7.73
N PRO A 267 5.53 -14.60 -6.86
CA PRO A 267 4.89 -14.45 -5.58
C PRO A 267 5.62 -13.43 -4.68
N VAL A 268 4.84 -12.65 -3.93
CA VAL A 268 5.42 -11.64 -3.02
C VAL A 268 6.10 -12.34 -1.84
N SER A 269 7.41 -12.11 -1.69
CA SER A 269 8.24 -12.64 -0.62
C SER A 269 9.17 -11.55 -0.07
N PRO A 270 9.43 -11.49 1.23
CA PRO A 270 10.38 -10.53 1.80
C PRO A 270 11.83 -10.87 1.48
N GLU A 271 12.14 -12.11 1.06
CA GLU A 271 13.47 -12.62 0.69
C GLU A 271 14.60 -12.27 1.70
N LEU A 272 14.27 -12.30 2.98
CA LEU A 272 15.21 -12.00 4.07
C LEU A 272 15.75 -13.27 4.76
N VAL A 273 15.04 -14.38 4.64
CA VAL A 273 15.45 -15.68 5.17
C VAL A 273 15.58 -16.70 4.04
N PRO A 274 16.52 -17.66 4.13
CA PRO A 274 16.60 -18.75 3.16
C PRO A 274 15.33 -19.59 3.13
N GLY A 275 14.82 -19.89 1.93
CA GLY A 275 13.61 -20.68 1.71
C GLY A 275 12.43 -19.84 1.20
N ALA A 276 11.42 -20.53 0.67
CA ALA A 276 10.22 -19.88 0.13
C ALA A 276 9.30 -19.45 1.27
N GLN A 277 9.31 -18.17 1.61
CA GLN A 277 8.40 -17.57 2.59
C GLN A 277 7.45 -16.62 1.86
N MET A 278 6.17 -17.01 1.78
CA MET A 278 5.16 -16.15 1.14
C MET A 278 4.66 -15.10 2.13
N THR A 279 4.70 -13.85 1.73
CA THR A 279 4.20 -12.75 2.58
C THR A 279 2.73 -12.95 2.95
N GLU A 280 1.89 -13.35 2.00
CA GLU A 280 0.45 -13.53 2.23
C GLU A 280 0.11 -14.72 3.15
N ASP A 281 1.01 -15.70 3.33
CA ASP A 281 0.83 -16.75 4.33
C ASP A 281 0.96 -16.20 5.77
N LEU A 282 1.76 -15.16 5.94
CA LEU A 282 2.06 -14.56 7.24
C LEU A 282 1.06 -13.48 7.65
N ILE A 283 0.73 -12.60 6.73
CA ILE A 283 -0.11 -11.43 7.01
C ILE A 283 -1.50 -11.52 6.38
N GLY A 284 -1.72 -12.40 5.42
CA GLY A 284 -2.97 -12.56 4.67
C GLY A 284 -2.97 -11.89 3.30
N PRO A 285 -4.00 -12.17 2.50
CA PRO A 285 -4.13 -11.64 1.14
C PRO A 285 -4.20 -10.10 1.14
N TYR A 286 -3.35 -9.46 0.35
CA TYR A 286 -3.35 -8.01 0.21
C TYR A 286 -4.69 -7.45 -0.27
N GLU A 287 -5.43 -8.18 -1.12
CA GLU A 287 -6.74 -7.72 -1.59
C GLU A 287 -7.76 -7.55 -0.45
N LEU A 288 -7.70 -8.38 0.60
CA LEU A 288 -8.53 -8.20 1.80
C LEU A 288 -8.08 -6.98 2.62
N HIS A 289 -6.77 -6.79 2.77
CA HIS A 289 -6.22 -5.66 3.53
C HIS A 289 -6.49 -4.33 2.84
N ASP A 290 -6.35 -4.25 1.52
CA ASP A 290 -6.67 -3.07 0.73
C ASP A 290 -8.17 -2.74 0.82
N PHE A 291 -9.02 -3.76 0.76
CA PHE A 291 -10.46 -3.61 0.97
C PHE A 291 -10.79 -3.06 2.36
N PHE A 292 -10.20 -3.64 3.43
CA PHE A 292 -10.42 -3.17 4.80
C PHE A 292 -9.91 -1.74 4.97
N LEU A 293 -8.74 -1.42 4.43
CA LEU A 293 -8.14 -0.09 4.49
C LEU A 293 -9.03 0.97 3.86
N TRP A 294 -9.54 0.71 2.65
CA TRP A 294 -10.43 1.63 1.96
C TRP A 294 -11.67 1.94 2.77
N HIS A 295 -12.36 0.91 3.26
CA HIS A 295 -13.59 1.08 4.00
C HIS A 295 -13.37 1.64 5.41
N PHE A 296 -12.20 1.38 6.02
CA PHE A 296 -11.81 2.01 7.27
C PHE A 296 -11.68 3.54 7.10
N PHE A 297 -11.06 3.99 6.03
CA PHE A 297 -10.94 5.42 5.71
C PHE A 297 -12.27 6.06 5.29
N ASP A 298 -13.23 5.28 4.84
CA ASP A 298 -14.61 5.72 4.65
C ASP A 298 -15.38 5.90 5.97
N GLY A 299 -14.74 5.68 7.11
CA GLY A 299 -15.37 5.79 8.42
C GLY A 299 -16.34 4.65 8.77
N LYS A 300 -16.24 3.52 8.06
CA LYS A 300 -17.07 2.35 8.34
C LYS A 300 -16.59 1.59 9.58
N ARG A 301 -17.54 1.08 10.33
CA ARG A 301 -17.26 0.25 11.52
C ARG A 301 -16.89 -1.18 11.11
N PRO A 302 -16.16 -1.94 11.94
CA PRO A 302 -15.74 -3.31 11.65
C PRO A 302 -16.88 -4.22 11.18
N ARG A 303 -18.06 -4.15 11.81
CA ARG A 303 -19.24 -4.93 11.43
C ARG A 303 -19.67 -4.69 9.98
N ILE A 304 -19.66 -3.44 9.56
CA ILE A 304 -20.04 -3.08 8.18
C ILE A 304 -18.96 -3.52 7.19
N ILE A 305 -17.68 -3.33 7.53
CA ILE A 305 -16.56 -3.76 6.69
C ILE A 305 -16.58 -5.28 6.52
N TYR A 306 -16.81 -6.02 7.59
CA TYR A 306 -16.92 -7.48 7.55
C TYR A 306 -18.04 -7.94 6.62
N ARG A 307 -19.23 -7.35 6.76
CA ARG A 307 -20.39 -7.66 5.93
C ARG A 307 -20.14 -7.33 4.45
N TYR A 308 -19.52 -6.18 4.17
CA TYR A 308 -19.14 -5.80 2.81
C TYR A 308 -18.14 -6.78 2.23
N ALA A 309 -17.16 -7.23 3.01
CA ALA A 309 -16.18 -8.21 2.58
C ALA A 309 -16.84 -9.58 2.29
N MET A 310 -17.80 -10.02 3.11
CA MET A 310 -18.55 -11.26 2.88
C MET A 310 -19.30 -11.22 1.54
N GLU A 311 -19.83 -10.07 1.14
CA GLU A 311 -20.51 -9.93 -0.15
C GLU A 311 -19.51 -9.80 -1.31
N ALA A 312 -18.50 -8.91 -1.19
CA ALA A 312 -17.54 -8.64 -2.24
C ALA A 312 -16.67 -9.85 -2.60
N PHE A 313 -16.36 -10.69 -1.62
CA PHE A 313 -15.49 -11.86 -1.79
C PHE A 313 -16.24 -13.19 -1.76
N LYS A 314 -17.55 -13.17 -1.95
CA LYS A 314 -18.42 -14.35 -1.99
C LYS A 314 -17.89 -15.38 -3.01
N GLY A 315 -17.73 -16.61 -2.56
CA GLY A 315 -17.16 -17.68 -3.39
C GLY A 315 -15.63 -17.69 -3.51
N THR A 316 -14.93 -16.69 -2.94
CA THR A 316 -13.46 -16.65 -2.89
C THR A 316 -12.94 -16.94 -1.49
N TYR A 317 -13.48 -16.27 -0.48
CA TYR A 317 -13.13 -16.47 0.93
C TYR A 317 -14.36 -16.78 1.77
N ASP A 318 -14.19 -17.66 2.73
CA ASP A 318 -15.21 -17.94 3.72
C ASP A 318 -15.20 -16.92 4.88
N ALA A 319 -16.25 -16.95 5.70
CA ALA A 319 -16.43 -16.08 6.83
C ALA A 319 -15.27 -16.14 7.83
N GLN A 320 -14.74 -17.34 8.07
CA GLN A 320 -13.64 -17.56 9.01
C GLN A 320 -12.35 -16.93 8.51
N THR A 321 -12.05 -17.07 7.23
CA THR A 321 -10.87 -16.47 6.57
C THR A 321 -10.94 -14.95 6.61
N ILE A 322 -12.07 -14.36 6.22
CA ILE A 322 -12.27 -12.92 6.26
C ILE A 322 -12.10 -12.40 7.69
N GLY A 323 -12.73 -13.06 8.66
CA GLY A 323 -12.63 -12.72 10.07
C GLY A 323 -11.21 -12.78 10.61
N LYS A 324 -10.48 -13.87 10.30
CA LYS A 324 -9.06 -14.02 10.66
C LYS A 324 -8.23 -12.83 10.21
N TRP A 325 -8.32 -12.49 8.94
CA TRP A 325 -7.48 -11.44 8.35
C TRP A 325 -7.94 -10.03 8.72
N MET A 326 -9.21 -9.83 9.02
CA MET A 326 -9.67 -8.59 9.62
C MET A 326 -9.05 -8.37 11.01
N LYS A 327 -8.97 -9.41 11.85
CA LYS A 327 -8.27 -9.32 13.15
C LYS A 327 -6.81 -8.94 12.97
N VAL A 328 -6.11 -9.55 12.00
CA VAL A 328 -4.71 -9.21 11.68
C VAL A 328 -4.60 -7.75 11.22
N PHE A 329 -5.48 -7.29 10.31
CA PHE A 329 -5.50 -5.91 9.86
C PHE A 329 -5.58 -4.92 11.01
N TYR A 330 -6.59 -5.04 11.86
CA TYR A 330 -6.78 -4.10 12.97
C TYR A 330 -5.65 -4.18 13.99
N ALA A 331 -5.17 -5.38 14.32
CA ALA A 331 -4.03 -5.55 15.22
C ALA A 331 -2.80 -4.81 14.71
N ARG A 332 -2.43 -5.04 13.44
CA ARG A 332 -1.24 -4.45 12.85
C ARG A 332 -1.43 -2.96 12.59
N PHE A 333 -2.57 -2.53 12.05
CA PHE A 333 -2.83 -1.13 11.75
C PHE A 333 -2.61 -0.23 12.97
N PHE A 334 -3.10 -0.62 14.14
CA PHE A 334 -2.92 0.17 15.36
C PHE A 334 -1.54 -0.02 15.99
N SER A 335 -1.05 -1.25 16.15
CA SER A 335 0.23 -1.51 16.81
C SER A 335 1.45 -0.99 16.05
N GLN A 336 1.34 -0.83 14.72
CA GLN A 336 2.42 -0.36 13.85
C GLN A 336 2.37 1.15 13.55
N GLN A 337 1.52 1.90 14.24
CA GLN A 337 1.40 3.34 14.02
C GLN A 337 2.72 4.10 14.18
N PHE A 338 3.59 3.68 15.09
CA PHE A 338 4.89 4.33 15.31
C PHE A 338 5.75 4.38 14.03
N LYS A 339 5.64 3.39 13.14
CA LYS A 339 6.35 3.37 11.87
C LYS A 339 5.85 4.47 10.93
N ARG A 340 4.56 4.78 10.98
CA ARG A 340 3.95 5.78 10.10
C ARG A 340 4.27 7.23 10.50
N SER A 341 4.69 7.47 11.73
CA SER A 341 5.04 8.81 12.21
C SER A 341 6.20 9.45 11.45
N CYS A 342 7.09 8.65 10.85
CA CYS A 342 8.26 9.11 10.12
C CYS A 342 8.25 8.75 8.63
N LEU A 343 7.06 8.53 8.04
CA LEU A 343 6.96 8.23 6.61
C LEU A 343 7.58 9.32 5.74
N PRO A 344 8.26 8.94 4.65
CA PRO A 344 8.76 9.89 3.66
C PRO A 344 7.61 10.65 2.99
N ASN A 345 7.93 11.77 2.36
CA ASN A 345 7.02 12.44 1.45
C ASN A 345 6.77 11.57 0.22
N GLY A 346 5.60 11.70 -0.37
CA GLY A 346 5.25 11.04 -1.61
C GLY A 346 3.92 11.55 -2.16
N PRO A 347 3.53 11.15 -3.35
CA PRO A 347 2.30 11.61 -4.00
C PRO A 347 1.07 11.00 -3.35
N LYS A 348 -0.02 11.76 -3.30
CA LYS A 348 -1.33 11.29 -2.90
C LYS A 348 -2.11 10.90 -4.16
N THR A 349 -2.31 9.62 -4.37
CA THR A 349 -2.92 9.07 -5.60
C THR A 349 -4.43 8.87 -5.50
N CYS A 350 -4.96 8.82 -4.26
CA CYS A 350 -6.39 8.64 -4.02
C CYS A 350 -6.81 9.27 -2.68
N LYS A 351 -8.07 9.08 -2.29
CA LYS A 351 -8.58 9.61 -1.00
C LYS A 351 -7.91 8.99 0.23
N VAL A 352 -7.40 7.76 0.12
CA VAL A 352 -6.70 7.07 1.22
C VAL A 352 -5.24 7.49 1.22
N SER A 353 -4.78 8.04 2.32
CA SER A 353 -3.38 8.41 2.51
C SER A 353 -2.99 8.27 3.97
N LEU A 354 -1.81 7.71 4.20
CA LEU A 354 -1.24 7.49 5.54
C LEU A 354 -0.21 8.56 5.92
N SER A 355 -0.12 9.64 5.14
CA SER A 355 0.82 10.73 5.41
C SER A 355 0.55 11.38 6.77
N PRO A 356 1.54 11.43 7.68
CA PRO A 356 1.37 12.05 9.00
C PRO A 356 1.29 13.57 8.92
N ARG A 357 1.57 14.15 7.76
CA ARG A 357 1.63 15.61 7.55
C ARG A 357 0.29 16.25 7.26
N GLY A 358 -0.81 15.53 7.34
CA GLY A 358 -2.15 16.12 7.19
C GLY A 358 -3.26 15.10 6.96
N ASP A 359 -2.94 13.95 6.34
CA ASP A 359 -3.96 12.97 5.95
C ASP A 359 -4.32 12.01 7.10
N TRP A 360 -3.31 11.47 7.80
CA TRP A 360 -3.52 10.53 8.89
C TRP A 360 -2.73 10.91 10.15
N ARG A 361 -3.42 11.55 11.09
CA ARG A 361 -2.85 11.94 12.38
C ARG A 361 -3.44 11.08 13.48
N MET A 362 -2.68 10.11 13.95
CA MET A 362 -3.06 9.26 15.06
C MET A 362 -1.89 9.15 16.03
N SER A 363 -2.17 9.21 17.34
CA SER A 363 -1.15 8.92 18.35
C SER A 363 -0.67 7.49 18.23
N THR A 364 0.62 7.27 18.47
CA THR A 364 1.22 5.93 18.52
C THR A 364 0.56 5.05 19.59
N ASP A 365 0.10 5.66 20.68
CA ASP A 365 -0.47 4.97 21.84
C ASP A 365 -2.01 4.93 21.80
N THR A 366 -2.62 5.14 20.62
CA THR A 366 -4.08 5.06 20.46
C THR A 366 -4.57 3.66 20.74
N SER A 367 -5.54 3.56 21.68
CA SER A 367 -6.18 2.30 22.00
C SER A 367 -7.14 1.84 20.90
N SER A 368 -7.01 0.60 20.47
CA SER A 368 -7.92 -0.06 19.53
C SER A 368 -9.09 -0.81 20.21
N ALA A 369 -9.27 -0.65 21.52
CA ALA A 369 -10.19 -1.44 22.32
C ALA A 369 -11.65 -1.41 21.82
N LEU A 370 -12.13 -0.26 21.32
CA LEU A 370 -13.50 -0.14 20.79
C LEU A 370 -13.72 -0.96 19.51
N TRP A 371 -12.73 -0.96 18.61
CA TRP A 371 -12.77 -1.80 17.39
C TRP A 371 -12.70 -3.27 17.74
N TRP A 372 -11.82 -3.66 18.70
CA TRP A 372 -11.71 -5.04 19.16
C TRP A 372 -12.98 -5.55 19.82
N LYS A 373 -13.67 -4.72 20.61
CA LYS A 373 -14.96 -5.10 21.18
C LYS A 373 -15.94 -5.52 20.09
N GLU A 374 -16.10 -4.68 19.08
CA GLU A 374 -17.03 -4.97 17.96
C GLU A 374 -16.59 -6.18 17.12
N ILE A 375 -15.28 -6.31 16.85
CA ILE A 375 -14.74 -7.46 16.09
C ILE A 375 -15.03 -8.77 16.81
N ASN A 376 -14.84 -8.84 18.13
CA ASN A 376 -15.09 -10.04 18.91
C ASN A 376 -16.58 -10.37 19.08
N GLU A 377 -17.47 -9.42 18.81
CA GLU A 377 -18.93 -9.68 18.79
C GLU A 377 -19.40 -10.29 17.46
N ILE A 378 -18.63 -10.15 16.38
CA ILE A 378 -19.04 -10.59 15.04
C ILE A 378 -18.22 -11.76 14.49
N ILE A 379 -17.07 -12.06 15.07
CA ILE A 379 -16.12 -13.12 14.68
C ILE A 379 -15.72 -13.92 15.92
#